data_f39e0a981bccd5afbd27624cd173d06b
#
_entry.id   f39e0a981bccd5afbd27624cd173d06b
#
_cell.length_a   1.000
_cell.length_b   1.000
_cell.length_c   1.000
_cell.angle_alpha   90.00
_cell.angle_beta   90.00
_cell.angle_gamma   90.00
#
_symmetry.space_group_name_H-M   'P 1'
#
loop_
_entity.id
_entity.type
_entity.pdbx_description
1 polymer ?
#
loop_
_entity_poly.entity_id
_entity_poly.type
_entity_poly.pdbx_seq_one_letter_code
_entity_poly.pdbx_strand_id
1 'polypeptide(L)'
;SAASDVYKRQEGVNVLSYNQAVVEVPALGSGTGDLKATDSYNEYSVRGGFFRVNYNYMDKYLLEVNGRYDGSSKFPKDSRFGFFPSVSLGWNVAQEKFMEVTRNYIDGLKIRASYGVIGNQNVVNYAYFPTMSVSNKYNGWLSGGDYVTAINSLPNLVSTSFTWEKVATTDIGLDLNMFGNRMN
;
A
#
# COMPACT_ATOMS: atom_id res chain seq x y z
N SER A 1 -7.05 -0.24 21.25
CA SER A 1 -7.17 -0.79 19.89
C SER A 1 -8.11 0.07 19.07
N ALA A 2 -7.78 0.30 17.83
CA ALA A 2 -8.65 0.96 16.86
C ALA A 2 -8.74 0.10 15.60
N ALA A 3 -9.88 0.17 14.93
CA ALA A 3 -10.12 -0.47 13.64
C ALA A 3 -10.59 0.59 12.64
N SER A 4 -10.18 0.45 11.40
CA SER A 4 -10.64 1.33 10.32
C SER A 4 -11.01 0.53 9.09
N ASP A 5 -12.09 0.94 8.43
CA ASP A 5 -12.53 0.42 7.14
C ASP A 5 -12.49 1.58 6.12
N VAL A 6 -11.84 1.33 4.99
CA VAL A 6 -11.79 2.27 3.87
C VAL A 6 -12.32 1.57 2.62
N TYR A 7 -13.31 2.17 1.98
CA TYR A 7 -13.83 1.75 0.69
C TYR A 7 -13.60 2.86 -0.34
N LYS A 8 -13.03 2.50 -1.48
CA LYS A 8 -12.84 3.42 -2.60
C LYS A 8 -13.43 2.82 -3.86
N ARG A 9 -14.30 3.59 -4.51
CA ARG A 9 -14.90 3.28 -5.80
C ARG A 9 -14.59 4.39 -6.79
N GLN A 10 -14.20 4.02 -8.00
CA GLN A 10 -13.96 4.95 -9.09
C GLN A 10 -14.61 4.40 -10.35
N GLU A 11 -15.44 5.22 -10.98
CA GLU A 11 -16.06 4.92 -12.26
C GLU A 11 -15.62 5.98 -13.26
N GLY A 12 -15.38 5.57 -14.50
CA GLY A 12 -15.04 6.46 -15.60
C GLY A 12 -15.71 6.00 -16.87
N VAL A 13 -16.33 6.92 -17.59
CA VAL A 13 -16.90 6.67 -18.91
C VAL A 13 -16.23 7.62 -19.90
N ASN A 14 -15.61 7.06 -20.93
CA ASN A 14 -15.05 7.81 -22.05
C ASN A 14 -15.90 7.54 -23.29
N VAL A 15 -16.39 8.61 -23.90
CA VAL A 15 -17.14 8.56 -25.14
C VAL A 15 -16.41 9.39 -26.19
N LEU A 16 -16.11 8.78 -27.32
CA LEU A 16 -15.50 9.42 -28.49
C LEU A 16 -16.50 9.45 -29.62
N SER A 17 -16.69 10.64 -30.20
CA SER A 17 -17.51 10.84 -31.39
C SER A 17 -16.60 11.28 -32.54
N TYR A 18 -16.73 10.64 -33.66
CA TYR A 18 -15.94 10.92 -34.86
C TYR A 18 -16.78 11.68 -35.90
N ASN A 19 -16.10 12.33 -36.87
CA ASN A 19 -16.71 13.05 -37.97
C ASN A 19 -17.71 14.13 -37.50
N GLN A 20 -17.20 15.12 -36.78
CA GLN A 20 -17.99 16.24 -36.29
C GLN A 20 -18.63 17.00 -37.47
N ALA A 21 -19.94 17.22 -37.42
CA ALA A 21 -20.68 17.99 -38.42
C ALA A 21 -20.29 19.48 -38.39
N VAL A 22 -19.92 20.01 -37.22
CA VAL A 22 -19.46 21.38 -37.01
C VAL A 22 -18.16 21.34 -36.26
N VAL A 23 -17.04 21.70 -36.90
CA VAL A 23 -15.68 21.62 -36.33
C VAL A 23 -15.43 22.72 -35.31
N GLU A 24 -16.06 23.88 -35.49
CA GLU A 24 -15.89 25.07 -34.63
C GLU A 24 -16.54 24.92 -33.26
N VAL A 25 -17.55 24.05 -33.13
CA VAL A 25 -18.23 23.76 -31.86
C VAL A 25 -18.35 22.23 -31.70
N PRO A 26 -17.30 21.57 -31.25
CA PRO A 26 -17.31 20.12 -31.09
C PRO A 26 -18.22 19.72 -29.92
N ALA A 27 -19.20 18.88 -30.22
CA ALA A 27 -20.09 18.29 -29.22
C ALA A 27 -20.33 16.81 -29.54
N LEU A 28 -20.50 15.98 -28.49
CA LEU A 28 -20.73 14.54 -28.69
C LEU A 28 -21.95 14.25 -29.59
N GLY A 29 -23.00 15.07 -29.48
CA GLY A 29 -24.22 14.91 -30.29
C GLY A 29 -24.09 15.39 -31.73
N SER A 30 -23.04 16.09 -32.14
CA SER A 30 -22.79 16.57 -33.49
C SER A 30 -21.96 15.63 -34.35
N GLY A 31 -21.49 14.52 -33.80
CA GLY A 31 -20.73 13.50 -34.52
C GLY A 31 -21.64 12.70 -35.43
N THR A 32 -21.24 12.53 -36.71
CA THR A 32 -21.95 11.73 -37.71
C THR A 32 -21.30 10.35 -37.92
N GLY A 33 -20.17 10.08 -37.32
CA GLY A 33 -19.48 8.79 -37.37
C GLY A 33 -19.82 7.88 -36.18
N ASP A 34 -19.16 6.73 -36.14
CA ASP A 34 -19.36 5.75 -35.10
C ASP A 34 -19.02 6.32 -33.72
N LEU A 35 -19.92 6.10 -32.77
CA LEU A 35 -19.67 6.40 -31.35
C LEU A 35 -18.89 5.26 -30.72
N LYS A 36 -17.75 5.57 -30.13
CA LYS A 36 -16.95 4.62 -29.35
C LYS A 36 -17.04 4.98 -27.89
N ALA A 37 -17.66 4.11 -27.11
CA ALA A 37 -17.73 4.25 -25.66
C ALA A 37 -16.85 3.20 -24.99
N THR A 38 -16.10 3.63 -23.98
CA THR A 38 -15.35 2.75 -23.08
C THR A 38 -15.66 3.16 -21.66
N ASP A 39 -15.95 2.20 -20.83
CA ASP A 39 -16.12 2.40 -19.40
C ASP A 39 -14.96 1.78 -18.60
N SER A 40 -14.71 2.32 -17.45
CA SER A 40 -13.75 1.79 -16.50
C SER A 40 -14.36 1.78 -15.11
N TYR A 41 -14.24 0.66 -14.44
CA TYR A 41 -14.71 0.47 -13.09
C TYR A 41 -13.57 -0.03 -12.20
N ASN A 42 -13.36 0.66 -11.09
CA ASN A 42 -12.28 0.34 -10.19
C ASN A 42 -12.71 0.54 -8.75
N GLU A 43 -12.69 -0.53 -7.96
CA GLU A 43 -12.99 -0.45 -6.54
C GLU A 43 -12.04 -1.30 -5.71
N TYR A 44 -11.78 -0.87 -4.50
CA TYR A 44 -11.12 -1.68 -3.50
C TYR A 44 -11.54 -1.29 -2.09
N SER A 45 -11.42 -2.21 -1.17
CA SER A 45 -11.65 -1.99 0.25
C SER A 45 -10.45 -2.42 1.07
N VAL A 46 -10.20 -1.68 2.15
CA VAL A 46 -9.14 -1.97 3.11
C VAL A 46 -9.76 -1.98 4.50
N ARG A 47 -9.43 -2.99 5.29
CA ARG A 47 -9.83 -3.11 6.68
C ARG A 47 -8.61 -3.37 7.54
N GLY A 48 -8.47 -2.64 8.64
CA GLY A 48 -7.33 -2.79 9.52
C GLY A 48 -7.68 -2.65 11.00
N GLY A 49 -6.98 -3.40 11.83
CA GLY A 49 -6.98 -3.27 13.26
C GLY A 49 -5.56 -3.12 13.78
N PHE A 50 -5.36 -2.30 14.80
CA PHE A 50 -4.05 -2.14 15.41
C PHE A 50 -4.12 -2.09 16.92
N PHE A 51 -3.01 -2.44 17.55
CA PHE A 51 -2.80 -2.26 18.98
C PHE A 51 -1.41 -1.69 19.24
N ARG A 52 -1.28 -1.00 20.37
CA ARG A 52 -0.01 -0.50 20.88
C ARG A 52 0.04 -0.72 22.39
N VAL A 53 1.18 -1.20 22.85
CA VAL A 53 1.49 -1.37 24.27
C VAL A 53 2.80 -0.67 24.56
N ASN A 54 2.77 0.27 25.50
CA ASN A 54 3.95 0.98 26.00
C ASN A 54 4.18 0.57 27.45
N TYR A 55 5.40 0.21 27.74
CA TYR A 55 5.83 -0.10 29.10
C TYR A 55 7.07 0.72 29.44
N ASN A 56 7.01 1.39 30.57
CA ASN A 56 8.10 2.18 31.12
C ASN A 56 8.40 1.69 32.53
N TYR A 57 9.64 1.28 32.76
CA TYR A 57 10.09 0.86 34.08
C TYR A 57 11.15 1.83 34.62
N MET A 58 10.78 2.60 35.66
CA MET A 58 11.60 3.56 36.37
C MET A 58 12.29 4.60 35.45
N ASP A 59 11.71 4.94 34.31
CA ASP A 59 12.29 5.78 33.26
C ASP A 59 13.67 5.31 32.74
N LYS A 60 14.05 4.08 33.08
CA LYS A 60 15.29 3.44 32.64
C LYS A 60 15.07 2.55 31.41
N TYR A 61 14.06 1.71 31.48
CA TYR A 61 13.76 0.73 30.43
C TYR A 61 12.42 1.05 29.78
N LEU A 62 12.47 1.31 28.49
CA LEU A 62 11.33 1.65 27.67
C LEU A 62 11.08 0.50 26.69
N LEU A 63 9.86 0.01 26.66
CA LEU A 63 9.42 -1.01 25.69
C LEU A 63 8.15 -0.52 25.01
N GLU A 64 8.15 -0.54 23.69
CA GLU A 64 6.97 -0.33 22.90
C GLU A 64 6.76 -1.53 21.97
N VAL A 65 5.56 -2.07 21.99
CA VAL A 65 5.13 -3.15 21.09
C VAL A 65 3.90 -2.70 20.33
N ASN A 66 3.99 -2.72 19.02
CA ASN A 66 2.88 -2.43 18.13
C ASN A 66 2.57 -3.65 17.28
N GLY A 67 1.31 -3.83 16.98
CA GLY A 67 0.88 -4.81 16.00
C GLY A 67 -0.24 -4.24 15.15
N ARG A 68 -0.15 -4.48 13.85
CA ARG A 68 -1.14 -4.07 12.88
C ARG A 68 -1.57 -5.27 12.03
N TYR A 69 -2.86 -5.49 11.94
CA TYR A 69 -3.46 -6.56 11.14
C TYR A 69 -4.34 -5.93 10.07
N ASP A 70 -3.89 -5.97 8.84
CA ASP A 70 -4.54 -5.32 7.71
C ASP A 70 -4.99 -6.33 6.67
N GLY A 71 -6.16 -6.08 6.10
CA GLY A 71 -6.72 -6.83 4.98
C GLY A 71 -7.04 -5.92 3.80
N SER A 72 -6.75 -6.38 2.59
CA SER A 72 -7.04 -5.64 1.36
C SER A 72 -7.71 -6.54 0.32
N SER A 73 -8.77 -6.03 -0.32
CA SER A 73 -9.45 -6.72 -1.41
C SER A 73 -8.62 -6.82 -2.70
N LYS A 74 -7.49 -6.13 -2.76
CA LYS A 74 -6.53 -6.20 -3.88
C LYS A 74 -5.84 -7.56 -3.98
N PHE A 75 -5.90 -8.38 -2.93
CA PHE A 75 -5.29 -9.70 -2.86
C PHE A 75 -6.34 -10.82 -2.89
N PRO A 76 -5.96 -12.04 -3.32
CA PRO A 76 -6.82 -13.22 -3.27
C PRO A 76 -7.36 -13.47 -1.86
N LYS A 77 -8.49 -14.15 -1.74
CA LYS A 77 -9.16 -14.39 -0.46
C LYS A 77 -8.25 -14.98 0.62
N ASP A 78 -7.39 -15.90 0.24
CA ASP A 78 -6.49 -16.62 1.15
C ASP A 78 -5.26 -15.81 1.57
N SER A 79 -4.94 -14.72 0.85
CA SER A 79 -3.75 -13.89 1.05
C SER A 79 -4.08 -12.41 1.36
N ARG A 80 -5.35 -12.13 1.68
CA ARG A 80 -5.83 -10.75 1.92
C ARG A 80 -5.25 -10.10 3.14
N PHE A 81 -5.02 -10.89 4.18
CA PHE A 81 -4.65 -10.37 5.49
C PHE A 81 -3.15 -10.50 5.73
N GLY A 82 -2.57 -9.42 6.26
CA GLY A 82 -1.18 -9.38 6.70
C GLY A 82 -1.07 -8.90 8.14
N PHE A 83 -0.14 -9.50 8.88
CA PHE A 83 0.23 -9.01 10.20
C PHE A 83 1.60 -8.33 10.15
N PHE A 84 1.69 -7.13 10.71
CA PHE A 84 2.85 -6.23 10.68
C PHE A 84 3.21 -5.82 12.11
N PRO A 85 4.06 -6.60 12.78
CA PRO A 85 4.54 -6.27 14.11
C PRO A 85 5.65 -5.25 14.08
N SER A 86 5.76 -4.46 15.16
CA SER A 86 6.97 -3.68 15.46
C SER A 86 7.24 -3.66 16.95
N VAL A 87 8.51 -3.66 17.30
CA VAL A 87 8.99 -3.61 18.67
C VAL A 87 10.09 -2.57 18.75
N SER A 88 10.07 -1.71 19.76
CA SER A 88 11.17 -0.82 20.08
C SER A 88 11.55 -0.89 21.56
N LEU A 89 12.85 -0.86 21.79
CA LEU A 89 13.47 -0.90 23.09
C LEU A 89 14.28 0.38 23.29
N GLY A 90 14.18 0.95 24.47
CA GLY A 90 14.98 2.09 24.88
C GLY A 90 15.57 1.84 26.25
N TRP A 91 16.87 2.12 26.40
CA TRP A 91 17.55 2.06 27.67
C TRP A 91 18.21 3.42 28.00
N ASN A 92 17.71 4.07 29.04
CA ASN A 92 18.26 5.31 29.56
C ASN A 92 19.45 5.00 30.48
N VAL A 93 20.62 4.83 29.92
CA VAL A 93 21.85 4.47 30.64
C VAL A 93 22.24 5.56 31.64
N ALA A 94 22.00 6.82 31.30
CA ALA A 94 22.31 7.96 32.22
C ALA A 94 21.55 7.90 33.53
N GLN A 95 20.46 7.16 33.63
CA GLN A 95 19.68 6.97 34.85
C GLN A 95 20.17 5.79 35.74
N GLU A 96 21.18 5.07 35.28
CA GLU A 96 21.75 3.98 36.03
C GLU A 96 22.68 4.49 37.15
N LYS A 97 22.71 3.76 38.26
CA LYS A 97 23.52 4.14 39.42
C LYS A 97 25.02 4.24 39.12
N PHE A 98 25.52 3.42 38.21
CA PHE A 98 26.93 3.45 37.80
C PHE A 98 27.31 4.72 37.02
N MET A 99 26.33 5.42 36.44
CA MET A 99 26.53 6.66 35.70
C MET A 99 26.50 7.92 36.56
N GLU A 100 26.20 7.81 37.87
CA GLU A 100 26.14 8.96 38.79
C GLU A 100 27.47 9.74 38.84
N VAL A 101 28.59 9.05 38.72
CA VAL A 101 29.94 9.67 38.72
C VAL A 101 30.18 10.51 37.48
N THR A 102 29.55 10.17 36.38
CA THR A 102 29.75 10.81 35.07
C THR A 102 28.72 11.91 34.77
N ARG A 103 27.74 12.12 35.63
CA ARG A 103 26.66 13.12 35.49
C ARG A 103 27.16 14.56 35.30
N ASN A 104 28.37 14.89 35.75
CA ASN A 104 28.95 16.22 35.55
C ASN A 104 29.30 16.50 34.06
N TYR A 105 29.43 15.47 33.25
CA TYR A 105 29.83 15.58 31.84
C TYR A 105 28.78 15.07 30.88
N ILE A 106 28.04 14.04 31.28
CA ILE A 106 27.01 13.37 30.44
C ILE A 106 25.65 13.58 31.10
N ASP A 107 24.83 14.41 30.48
CA ASP A 107 23.47 14.73 30.97
C ASP A 107 22.46 13.67 30.57
N GLY A 108 22.66 13.05 29.40
CA GLY A 108 21.79 12.01 28.87
C GLY A 108 22.53 11.02 27.98
N LEU A 109 22.31 9.75 28.23
CA LEU A 109 22.76 8.67 27.37
C LEU A 109 21.63 7.67 27.24
N LYS A 110 21.10 7.54 26.03
CA LYS A 110 20.02 6.60 25.71
C LYS A 110 20.41 5.74 24.53
N ILE A 111 20.30 4.45 24.72
CA ILE A 111 20.44 3.45 23.66
C ILE A 111 19.03 3.03 23.24
N ARG A 112 18.80 2.95 21.96
CA ARG A 112 17.53 2.46 21.39
C ARG A 112 17.77 1.46 20.30
N ALA A 113 16.86 0.48 20.21
CA ALA A 113 16.81 -0.49 19.13
C ALA A 113 15.37 -0.68 18.73
N SER A 114 15.12 -0.78 17.44
CA SER A 114 13.80 -1.07 16.92
C SER A 114 13.84 -2.08 15.80
N TYR A 115 12.78 -2.86 15.71
CA TYR A 115 12.49 -3.78 14.62
C TYR A 115 11.05 -3.61 14.21
N GLY A 116 10.81 -3.47 12.93
CA GLY A 116 9.45 -3.33 12.41
C GLY A 116 9.28 -3.97 11.04
N VAL A 117 8.08 -4.45 10.79
CA VAL A 117 7.65 -4.97 9.49
C VAL A 117 6.53 -4.10 8.96
N ILE A 118 6.69 -3.62 7.73
CA ILE A 118 5.70 -2.81 7.02
C ILE A 118 5.18 -3.60 5.83
N GLY A 119 3.85 -3.57 5.62
CA GLY A 119 3.20 -4.13 4.45
C GLY A 119 2.92 -3.08 3.39
N ASN A 120 3.31 -3.38 2.16
CA ASN A 120 2.97 -2.57 1.00
C ASN A 120 1.89 -3.26 0.16
N GLN A 121 0.83 -2.50 -0.16
CA GLN A 121 -0.28 -2.94 -1.02
C GLN A 121 -0.36 -2.14 -2.33
N ASN A 122 0.75 -1.52 -2.75
CA ASN A 122 0.77 -0.73 -3.98
C ASN A 122 0.79 -1.62 -5.22
N VAL A 123 -0.31 -2.31 -5.44
CA VAL A 123 -0.56 -3.18 -6.59
C VAL A 123 -1.81 -2.72 -7.33
N VAL A 124 -1.88 -3.03 -8.60
CA VAL A 124 -3.05 -2.76 -9.44
C VAL A 124 -4.23 -3.59 -8.92
N ASN A 125 -5.43 -3.00 -8.92
CA ASN A 125 -6.64 -3.72 -8.54
C ASN A 125 -6.88 -4.87 -9.52
N TYR A 126 -7.39 -5.99 -9.01
CA TYR A 126 -7.69 -7.19 -9.80
C TYR A 126 -6.47 -7.87 -10.46
N ALA A 127 -5.23 -7.49 -10.12
CA ALA A 127 -4.02 -8.07 -10.71
C ALA A 127 -3.87 -9.59 -10.48
N TYR A 128 -4.62 -10.15 -9.55
CA TYR A 128 -4.64 -11.59 -9.28
C TYR A 128 -5.60 -12.39 -10.16
N PHE A 129 -6.35 -11.73 -11.04
CA PHE A 129 -7.17 -12.42 -12.04
C PHE A 129 -6.38 -12.61 -13.35
N PRO A 130 -6.32 -13.83 -13.87
CA PRO A 130 -5.79 -14.06 -15.22
C PRO A 130 -6.73 -13.42 -16.25
N THR A 131 -6.23 -12.48 -17.02
CA THR A 131 -6.97 -11.79 -18.07
C THR A 131 -6.43 -12.14 -19.43
N MET A 132 -7.33 -12.23 -20.41
CA MET A 132 -7.00 -12.41 -21.82
C MET A 132 -7.47 -11.19 -22.62
N SER A 133 -6.68 -10.75 -23.57
CA SER A 133 -7.11 -9.70 -24.48
C SER A 133 -8.03 -10.27 -25.56
N VAL A 134 -9.11 -9.54 -25.80
CA VAL A 134 -10.11 -9.88 -26.79
C VAL A 134 -10.14 -8.79 -27.85
N SER A 135 -10.17 -9.15 -29.13
CA SER A 135 -10.26 -8.20 -30.23
C SER A 135 -11.26 -8.68 -31.27
N ASN A 136 -12.09 -7.78 -31.70
CA ASN A 136 -13.04 -8.02 -32.79
C ASN A 136 -12.44 -7.69 -34.17
N LYS A 137 -11.22 -7.15 -34.21
CA LYS A 137 -10.76 -6.39 -35.39
C LYS A 137 -9.74 -7.09 -36.29
N TYR A 138 -9.14 -8.21 -35.90
CA TYR A 138 -7.94 -8.69 -36.61
C TYR A 138 -7.90 -10.17 -37.01
N ASN A 139 -8.88 -10.96 -36.66
CA ASN A 139 -8.74 -12.40 -36.90
C ASN A 139 -9.40 -12.94 -38.15
N GLY A 140 -9.90 -12.07 -39.03
CA GLY A 140 -10.31 -12.43 -40.39
C GLY A 140 -11.39 -13.52 -40.52
N TRP A 141 -11.94 -13.97 -39.42
CA TRP A 141 -12.98 -14.97 -39.41
C TRP A 141 -14.33 -14.29 -39.37
N LEU A 142 -15.07 -14.48 -40.46
CA LEU A 142 -16.47 -14.05 -40.57
C LEU A 142 -17.35 -15.28 -40.41
N SER A 143 -18.33 -15.23 -39.53
CA SER A 143 -19.38 -16.21 -39.41
C SER A 143 -20.72 -15.51 -39.66
N GLY A 144 -21.41 -15.89 -40.71
CA GLY A 144 -22.69 -15.28 -41.05
C GLY A 144 -22.66 -13.81 -41.49
N GLY A 145 -21.50 -13.27 -41.87
CA GLY A 145 -21.30 -11.85 -42.24
C GLY A 145 -20.80 -10.95 -41.14
N ASP A 146 -20.73 -11.44 -39.90
CA ASP A 146 -20.24 -10.68 -38.73
C ASP A 146 -18.83 -11.10 -38.32
N TYR A 147 -18.08 -10.16 -37.75
CA TYR A 147 -16.76 -10.45 -37.16
C TYR A 147 -16.90 -11.27 -35.90
N VAL A 148 -16.23 -12.41 -35.86
CA VAL A 148 -16.18 -13.24 -34.66
C VAL A 148 -15.14 -12.67 -33.67
N THR A 149 -15.55 -12.49 -32.43
CA THR A 149 -14.68 -12.13 -31.35
C THR A 149 -13.63 -13.23 -31.11
N ALA A 150 -12.37 -12.89 -31.17
CA ALA A 150 -11.30 -13.85 -30.95
C ALA A 150 -10.39 -13.46 -29.78
N ILE A 151 -9.91 -14.45 -29.09
CA ILE A 151 -8.91 -14.30 -28.03
C ILE A 151 -7.54 -14.15 -28.69
N ASN A 152 -6.86 -13.02 -28.44
CA ASN A 152 -5.61 -12.68 -29.09
C ASN A 152 -4.36 -13.03 -28.28
N SER A 153 -4.52 -13.37 -27.02
CA SER A 153 -3.38 -13.69 -26.17
C SER A 153 -3.69 -14.82 -25.20
N LEU A 154 -2.66 -15.52 -24.80
CA LEU A 154 -2.73 -16.41 -23.64
C LEU A 154 -3.03 -15.57 -22.38
N PRO A 155 -3.67 -16.18 -21.37
CA PRO A 155 -3.89 -15.50 -20.10
C PRO A 155 -2.57 -15.06 -19.48
N ASN A 156 -2.56 -13.88 -18.86
CA ASN A 156 -1.42 -13.41 -18.12
C ASN A 156 -1.11 -14.37 -16.97
N LEU A 157 0.15 -14.71 -16.82
CA LEU A 157 0.61 -15.51 -15.69
C LEU A 157 0.49 -14.68 -14.40
N VAL A 158 -0.27 -15.18 -13.46
CA VAL A 158 -0.40 -14.59 -12.13
C VAL A 158 0.34 -15.48 -11.15
N SER A 159 1.17 -14.88 -10.29
CA SER A 159 1.88 -15.61 -9.25
C SER A 159 0.89 -16.24 -8.26
N THR A 160 1.09 -17.50 -7.92
CA THR A 160 0.32 -18.19 -6.88
C THR A 160 0.56 -17.64 -5.48
N SER A 161 1.69 -16.92 -5.29
CA SER A 161 2.08 -16.27 -4.04
C SER A 161 1.76 -14.77 -4.01
N PHE A 162 0.74 -14.32 -4.76
CA PHE A 162 0.36 -12.91 -4.82
C PHE A 162 -0.23 -12.45 -3.47
N THR A 163 0.55 -11.67 -2.73
CA THR A 163 0.21 -11.20 -1.39
C THR A 163 0.94 -9.88 -1.06
N TRP A 164 0.82 -9.41 0.17
CA TRP A 164 1.51 -8.25 0.68
C TRP A 164 3.03 -8.34 0.49
N GLU A 165 3.61 -7.29 -0.06
CA GLU A 165 5.06 -7.10 0.00
C GLU A 165 5.42 -6.68 1.43
N LYS A 166 6.37 -7.38 2.04
CA LYS A 166 6.80 -7.11 3.41
C LYS A 166 8.21 -6.56 3.42
N VAL A 167 8.37 -5.42 4.04
CA VAL A 167 9.68 -4.78 4.26
C VAL A 167 9.96 -4.81 5.77
N ALA A 168 11.04 -5.47 6.14
CA ALA A 168 11.53 -5.51 7.51
C ALA A 168 12.68 -4.51 7.69
N THR A 169 12.60 -3.70 8.73
CA THR A 169 13.61 -2.70 9.06
C THR A 169 14.09 -2.91 10.49
N THR A 170 15.40 -2.79 10.69
CA THR A 170 16.04 -2.82 12.01
C THR A 170 16.87 -1.56 12.16
N ASP A 171 16.64 -0.84 13.25
CA ASP A 171 17.36 0.40 13.58
C ASP A 171 18.00 0.29 14.96
N ILE A 172 19.21 0.81 15.09
CA ILE A 172 19.93 0.98 16.36
C ILE A 172 20.38 2.42 16.44
N GLY A 173 20.08 3.08 17.54
CA GLY A 173 20.40 4.49 17.77
C GLY A 173 21.01 4.72 19.16
N LEU A 174 21.85 5.74 19.22
CA LEU A 174 22.44 6.25 20.43
C LEU A 174 22.14 7.75 20.51
N ASP A 175 21.50 8.18 21.59
CA ASP A 175 21.27 9.60 21.89
C ASP A 175 22.19 9.99 23.03
N LEU A 176 23.07 10.98 22.83
CA LEU A 176 24.06 11.45 23.80
C LEU A 176 23.91 12.94 23.99
N ASN A 177 23.63 13.37 25.25
CA ASN A 177 23.56 14.77 25.62
C ASN A 177 24.69 15.07 26.60
N MET A 178 25.46 16.13 26.33
CA MET A 178 26.64 16.51 27.12
C MET A 178 26.65 18.00 27.45
N PHE A 179 27.37 18.36 28.52
CA PHE A 179 27.68 19.74 28.92
C PHE A 179 26.45 20.64 29.11
N GLY A 180 25.46 20.18 29.90
CA GLY A 180 24.24 20.92 30.15
C GLY A 180 23.37 21.11 28.89
N ASN A 181 23.24 20.04 28.07
CA ASN A 181 22.52 20.04 26.78
C ASN A 181 23.08 21.03 25.74
N ARG A 182 24.34 21.41 25.81
CA ARG A 182 24.99 22.28 24.82
C ARG A 182 25.46 21.49 23.57
N MET A 183 25.62 20.19 23.70
CA MET A 183 25.96 19.27 22.63
C MET A 183 24.92 18.12 22.59
N ASN A 184 24.35 17.88 21.41
CA ASN A 184 23.35 16.86 21.20
C ASN A 184 23.70 16.04 19.96
#